data_bc5571fa548139c8f72d1d8b9197778b
#
_entry.id   bc5571fa548139c8f72d1d8b9197778b
#
_cell.length_a   1.000
_cell.length_b   1.000
_cell.length_c   1.000
_cell.angle_alpha   90.00
_cell.angle_beta   90.00
_cell.angle_gamma   90.00
#
_symmetry.space_group_name_H-M   'P 1'
#
loop_
_entity.id
_entity.type
_entity.pdbx_description
1 polymer ?
#
loop_
_entity_poly.entity_id
_entity_poly.type
_entity_poly.pdbx_seq_one_letter_code
_entity_poly.pdbx_strand_id
1 'polypeptide(L)'
;PEEIFKNIIKNRKSTKESKIYAACGLYYLNVENIESLFNENDKQEYVSVLRGDILTKIKLNDILNSVIINGCNTKLISEHK
;
A
#
# COMPACT_ATOMS: atom_id res chain seq x y z
N PRO A 1 -4.49 -16.58 -4.19
CA PRO A 1 -4.15 -15.38 -3.44
C PRO A 1 -4.04 -14.13 -4.28
N GLU A 2 -3.59 -14.25 -5.52
CA GLU A 2 -3.47 -13.05 -6.35
C GLU A 2 -4.83 -12.36 -6.50
N GLU A 3 -5.87 -13.12 -6.74
CA GLU A 3 -7.20 -12.54 -6.91
C GLU A 3 -7.70 -11.87 -5.65
N ILE A 4 -7.40 -12.45 -4.51
CA ILE A 4 -7.82 -11.87 -3.25
C ILE A 4 -7.19 -10.51 -3.05
N PHE A 5 -5.89 -10.39 -3.33
CA PHE A 5 -5.20 -9.13 -3.19
C PHE A 5 -5.72 -8.10 -4.17
N LYS A 6 -5.99 -8.50 -5.40
CA LYS A 6 -6.52 -7.58 -6.38
C LYS A 6 -7.89 -7.07 -5.97
N ASN A 7 -8.70 -7.96 -5.42
CA ASN A 7 -10.03 -7.57 -4.98
C ASN A 7 -9.97 -6.58 -3.83
N ILE A 8 -9.03 -6.77 -2.92
CA ILE A 8 -8.87 -5.83 -1.81
C ILE A 8 -8.53 -4.45 -2.34
N ILE A 9 -7.62 -4.37 -3.31
CA ILE A 9 -7.22 -3.08 -3.84
C ILE A 9 -8.39 -2.40 -4.55
N LYS A 10 -9.20 -3.16 -5.25
CA LYS A 10 -10.27 -2.57 -6.02
C LYS A 10 -11.53 -2.31 -5.22
N ASN A 11 -11.62 -2.84 -4.01
CA ASN A 11 -12.80 -2.68 -3.21
C ASN A 11 -12.80 -1.30 -2.56
N ARG A 12 -13.84 -0.55 -2.82
CA ARG A 12 -13.92 0.82 -2.32
C ARG A 12 -14.01 0.87 -0.80
N LYS A 13 -14.42 -0.22 -0.17
CA LYS A 13 -14.55 -0.24 1.28
C LYS A 13 -13.26 -0.62 1.98
N SER A 14 -12.26 -1.04 1.24
CA SER A 14 -10.99 -1.39 1.86
C SER A 14 -10.29 -0.13 2.33
N THR A 15 -9.60 -0.23 3.45
CA THR A 15 -8.83 0.90 3.93
C THR A 15 -7.59 1.07 3.06
N LYS A 16 -6.99 2.24 3.13
CA LYS A 16 -5.77 2.47 2.36
C LYS A 16 -4.66 1.55 2.82
N GLU A 17 -4.60 1.30 4.12
CA GLU A 17 -3.59 0.39 4.67
C GLU A 17 -3.78 -1.03 4.13
N SER A 18 -5.02 -1.47 4.07
CA SER A 18 -5.30 -2.80 3.52
C SER A 18 -4.86 -2.90 2.08
N LYS A 19 -5.09 -1.84 1.31
CA LYS A 19 -4.69 -1.85 -0.09
C LYS A 19 -3.17 -1.92 -0.23
N ILE A 20 -2.45 -1.26 0.66
CA ILE A 20 -0.99 -1.32 0.61
C ILE A 20 -0.50 -2.72 0.97
N TYR A 21 -1.10 -3.34 1.96
CA TYR A 21 -0.73 -4.71 2.30
C TYR A 21 -1.02 -5.65 1.14
N ALA A 22 -2.13 -5.44 0.45
CA ALA A 22 -2.44 -6.26 -0.71
C ALA A 22 -1.42 -6.06 -1.81
N ALA A 23 -0.97 -4.82 -2.01
CA ALA A 23 0.08 -4.55 -2.98
C ALA A 23 1.37 -5.28 -2.59
N CYS A 24 1.65 -5.33 -1.31
CA CYS A 24 2.80 -6.09 -0.83
C CYS A 24 2.69 -7.56 -1.18
N GLY A 25 1.50 -8.11 -0.97
CA GLY A 25 1.28 -9.52 -1.32
C GLY A 25 1.50 -9.76 -2.79
N LEU A 26 1.01 -8.86 -3.64
CA LEU A 26 1.20 -9.00 -5.06
C LEU A 26 2.67 -8.86 -5.46
N TYR A 27 3.39 -8.00 -4.77
CA TYR A 27 4.81 -7.85 -5.04
C TYR A 27 5.54 -9.19 -4.80
N TYR A 28 5.22 -9.86 -3.71
CA TYR A 28 5.85 -11.13 -3.40
C TYR A 28 5.42 -12.23 -4.36
N LEU A 29 4.29 -12.07 -5.02
CA LEU A 29 3.85 -13.03 -6.02
C LEU A 29 4.38 -12.68 -7.40
N ASN A 30 5.22 -11.65 -7.47
CA ASN A 30 5.83 -11.22 -8.73
C ASN A 30 4.83 -10.74 -9.76
N VAL A 31 3.74 -10.15 -9.29
CA VAL A 31 2.76 -9.59 -10.19
C VAL A 31 3.26 -8.24 -10.68
N GLU A 32 3.12 -7.98 -11.97
CA GLU A 32 3.55 -6.73 -12.54
C GLU A 32 2.43 -5.72 -12.61
N ASN A 33 2.79 -4.47 -12.78
CA ASN A 33 1.83 -3.38 -12.96
C ASN A 33 0.87 -3.25 -11.79
N ILE A 34 1.39 -3.45 -10.59
CA ILE A 34 0.56 -3.35 -9.39
C ILE A 34 -0.06 -1.98 -9.29
N GLU A 35 0.68 -0.94 -9.67
CA GLU A 35 0.18 0.42 -9.54
C GLU A 35 -1.05 0.66 -10.40
N SER A 36 -1.23 -0.11 -11.46
CA SER A 36 -2.39 0.10 -12.32
C SER A 36 -3.67 -0.39 -11.69
N LEU A 37 -3.58 -1.14 -10.60
CA LEU A 37 -4.77 -1.63 -9.93
C LEU A 37 -5.37 -0.56 -9.03
N PHE A 38 -4.60 0.48 -8.70
CA PHE A 38 -5.08 1.55 -7.86
C PHE A 38 -5.69 2.63 -8.73
N ASN A 39 -6.80 3.22 -8.29
CA ASN A 39 -7.35 4.31 -9.07
C ASN A 39 -6.64 5.60 -8.69
N GLU A 40 -6.79 6.60 -9.53
CA GLU A 40 -6.06 7.85 -9.34
C GLU A 40 -6.45 8.57 -8.06
N ASN A 41 -7.71 8.49 -7.68
CA ASN A 41 -8.15 9.13 -6.45
C ASN A 41 -7.47 8.54 -5.25
N ASP A 42 -7.36 7.22 -5.21
CA ASP A 42 -6.69 6.55 -4.10
C ASP A 42 -5.23 6.96 -4.03
N LYS A 43 -4.57 7.07 -5.17
CA LYS A 43 -3.16 7.41 -5.18
C LYS A 43 -2.89 8.80 -4.63
N GLN A 44 -3.85 9.70 -4.72
CA GLN A 44 -3.67 11.05 -4.23
C GLN A 44 -3.96 11.19 -2.75
N GLU A 45 -4.50 10.17 -2.12
CA GLU A 45 -4.83 10.26 -0.72
C GLU A 45 -3.64 10.03 0.17
N TYR A 46 -3.73 10.51 1.39
CA TYR A 46 -2.62 10.41 2.33
C TYR A 46 -2.83 9.29 3.32
N VAL A 47 -1.75 8.67 3.73
CA VAL A 47 -1.77 7.60 4.71
C VAL A 47 -0.92 8.04 5.88
N SER A 48 -1.39 7.76 7.08
CA SER A 48 -0.63 8.11 8.27
C SER A 48 0.43 7.06 8.54
N VAL A 49 1.63 7.51 8.77
CA VAL A 49 2.76 6.62 9.02
C VAL A 49 3.42 7.08 10.31
N LEU A 50 3.70 6.13 11.17
CA LEU A 50 4.31 6.46 12.44
C LEU A 50 5.81 6.17 12.35
N ARG A 51 6.60 7.19 12.61
CA ARG A 51 8.05 7.05 12.61
C ARG A 51 8.53 7.50 13.96
N GLY A 52 8.92 6.57 14.81
CA GLY A 52 9.24 6.90 16.17
C GLY A 52 8.00 7.45 16.83
N ASP A 53 8.09 8.66 17.33
CA ASP A 53 6.95 9.28 17.99
C ASP A 53 6.21 10.24 17.07
N ILE A 54 6.64 10.38 15.86
CA ILE A 54 6.07 11.38 14.97
C ILE A 54 5.14 10.76 13.97
N LEU A 55 3.94 11.29 13.91
CA LEU A 55 2.95 10.83 12.95
C LEU A 55 3.06 11.71 11.71
N THR A 56 3.33 11.11 10.58
CA THR A 56 3.52 11.83 9.34
C THR A 56 2.53 11.30 8.30
N LYS A 57 2.10 12.16 7.41
CA LYS A 57 1.23 11.73 6.34
C LYS A 57 1.99 11.68 5.04
N ILE A 58 1.85 10.59 4.32
CA ILE A 58 2.54 10.38 3.05
C ILE A 58 1.50 9.97 2.01
N LYS A 59 1.64 10.46 0.80
CA LYS A 59 0.71 10.09 -0.24
C LYS A 59 0.80 8.60 -0.51
N LEU A 60 -0.33 7.98 -0.73
CA LEU A 60 -0.37 6.56 -1.03
C LEU A 60 0.50 6.24 -2.24
N ASN A 61 0.51 7.11 -3.23
CA ASN A 61 1.31 6.87 -4.42
C ASN A 61 2.80 6.76 -4.10
N ASP A 62 3.28 7.56 -3.16
CA ASP A 62 4.69 7.51 -2.76
C ASP A 62 5.00 6.21 -2.04
N ILE A 63 4.09 5.77 -1.20
CA ILE A 63 4.28 4.51 -0.49
C ILE A 63 4.25 3.35 -1.48
N LEU A 64 3.35 3.41 -2.43
CA LEU A 64 3.23 2.37 -3.43
C LEU A 64 4.49 2.27 -4.27
N ASN A 65 5.05 3.40 -4.67
CA ASN A 65 6.29 3.39 -5.41
C ASN A 65 7.43 2.78 -4.59
N SER A 66 7.45 3.06 -3.31
CA SER A 66 8.46 2.48 -2.44
C SER A 66 8.33 0.96 -2.37
N VAL A 67 7.11 0.47 -2.30
CA VAL A 67 6.86 -0.96 -2.29
C VAL A 67 7.35 -1.59 -3.59
N ILE A 68 7.05 -0.94 -4.71
CA ILE A 68 7.41 -1.50 -6.00
C ILE A 68 8.93 -1.52 -6.19
N ILE A 69 9.60 -0.51 -5.70
CA ILE A 69 11.04 -0.43 -5.89
C ILE A 69 11.81 -1.24 -4.86
N ASN A 70 11.41 -1.15 -3.61
CA ASN A 70 12.16 -1.74 -2.52
C ASN A 70 11.53 -2.96 -1.87
N GLY A 71 10.36 -3.29 -2.27
CA GLY A 71 9.64 -4.38 -1.65
C GLY A 71 8.94 -3.90 -0.40
N CYS A 72 8.37 -4.84 0.28
CA CYS A 72 7.55 -4.51 1.38
C CYS A 72 8.23 -4.51 2.66
N ASN A 73 9.29 -3.91 2.74
CA ASN A 73 9.97 -3.84 3.96
C ASN A 73 9.45 -2.70 4.69
N THR A 74 8.25 -2.77 5.21
CA THR A 74 7.74 -1.59 5.67
C THR A 74 7.39 -1.60 7.02
N LYS A 75 7.67 -0.66 7.66
CA LYS A 75 7.19 -0.44 8.89
C LYS A 75 6.28 0.64 8.78
N LEU A 76 5.69 0.84 7.66
CA LEU A 76 4.93 1.94 7.49
C LEU A 76 3.80 1.96 8.28
N ILE A 77 3.11 1.03 8.50
CA ILE A 77 1.94 1.17 9.17
C ILE A 77 2.07 0.83 10.49
N SER A 78 2.12 1.68 11.18
CA SER A 78 1.98 1.55 12.51
C SER A 78 2.45 0.42 13.12
N GLU A 79 3.25 0.15 13.08
CA GLU A 79 3.64 -0.84 13.61
C GLU A 79 3.96 -0.68 14.84
N HIS A 80 3.98 -0.81 15.48
CA HIS A 80 4.30 -0.50 16.63
C HIS A 80 4.64 -1.55 17.35
N LYS A 81 4.99 -1.77 17.64
CA LYS A 81 5.37 -2.59 18.27
C LYS A 81 5.84 -2.43 19.01
#